data_7ffb4361e9d6b91cd954bfba772d809e
#
_entry.id   7ffb4361e9d6b91cd954bfba772d809e
#
_cell.length_a   1.000
_cell.length_b   1.000
_cell.length_c   1.000
_cell.angle_alpha   90.00
_cell.angle_beta   90.00
_cell.angle_gamma   90.00
#
_symmetry.space_group_name_H-M   'P 1'
#
loop_
_entity.id
_entity.type
_entity.pdbx_description
1 polymer ?
#
loop_
_entity_poly.entity_id
_entity_poly.type
_entity_poly.pdbx_seq_one_letter_code
_entity_poly.pdbx_strand_id
1 'polypeptide(L)'
;LLQMCRNMSEMGQKILYVSGEESLSQIKMRAERIGNFTKDMLLLCVNNLEDVEEYVKKDTPKVIVIDSIQTIVTDDVESAPGSVSQVKEVTARLMRMAKQTGIAIFIVGHVTKEGTVAGPRTLEHMVDTVLYFEGERNAGFRVLRAVKNRFGSTNEIGVFEMKGTGLAEVKNPSQLMLDGRPDDTSGSVVVCTMEGTRPILLEIQALVCQSSFNLPRRTSVGLDYNRVNLLLAVLEKRGGIVMAGCDAYVNIAGGMRLDDPSADLGIVFALVSSFKNRAIPSDMVMFGEMGLSGEVRGVSGAEQRVREAAKMGFKTCIIPRSNLDNVKKMKDLGDMKVVGVANIQQALEYI
;
A
#
# COMPACT_ATOMS: atom_id res chain seq x y z
N LEU A 1 16.93 1.98 1.19
CA LEU A 1 17.88 2.57 0.24
C LEU A 1 19.27 1.92 0.30
N LEU A 2 19.91 1.77 1.46
CA LEU A 2 21.23 1.11 1.55
C LEU A 2 21.30 -0.25 0.84
N GLN A 3 20.25 -1.08 0.99
CA GLN A 3 20.16 -2.38 0.30
C GLN A 3 20.07 -2.22 -1.23
N MET A 4 19.33 -1.22 -1.71
CA MET A 4 19.28 -0.88 -3.13
C MET A 4 20.65 -0.44 -3.64
N CYS A 5 21.34 0.44 -2.90
CA CYS A 5 22.68 0.89 -3.24
C CYS A 5 23.67 -0.28 -3.29
N ARG A 6 23.62 -1.20 -2.32
CA ARG A 6 24.45 -2.41 -2.36
C ARG A 6 24.23 -3.19 -3.65
N ASN A 7 22.98 -3.54 -3.95
CA ASN A 7 22.64 -4.33 -5.14
C ASN A 7 23.09 -3.64 -6.44
N MET A 8 22.95 -2.32 -6.53
CA MET A 8 23.42 -1.57 -7.71
C MET A 8 24.94 -1.52 -7.79
N SER A 9 25.64 -1.41 -6.64
CA SER A 9 27.11 -1.44 -6.62
C SER A 9 27.68 -2.80 -7.00
N GLU A 10 27.00 -3.89 -6.63
CA GLU A 10 27.33 -5.26 -7.07
C GLU A 10 27.16 -5.42 -8.60
N MET A 11 26.28 -4.62 -9.22
CA MET A 11 26.11 -4.54 -10.69
C MET A 11 27.14 -3.61 -11.35
N GLY A 12 28.16 -3.14 -10.62
CA GLY A 12 29.21 -2.25 -11.12
C GLY A 12 28.80 -0.78 -11.30
N GLN A 13 27.68 -0.37 -10.68
CA GLN A 13 27.29 1.05 -10.70
C GLN A 13 27.97 1.80 -9.57
N LYS A 14 28.62 2.93 -9.91
CA LYS A 14 29.22 3.82 -8.91
C LYS A 14 28.15 4.67 -8.25
N ILE A 15 28.07 4.61 -6.93
CA ILE A 15 27.01 5.25 -6.14
C ILE A 15 27.64 6.18 -5.12
N LEU A 16 27.09 7.38 -5.00
CA LEU A 16 27.36 8.32 -3.93
C LEU A 16 26.15 8.39 -2.99
N TYR A 17 26.32 7.93 -1.75
CA TYR A 17 25.31 8.09 -0.70
C TYR A 17 25.69 9.27 0.18
N VAL A 18 24.89 10.32 0.17
CA VAL A 18 25.06 11.54 0.96
C VAL A 18 24.12 11.48 2.15
N SER A 19 24.68 11.57 3.35
CA SER A 19 23.91 11.61 4.59
C SER A 19 24.15 12.92 5.32
N GLY A 20 23.06 13.67 5.58
CA GLY A 20 23.09 14.85 6.43
C GLY A 20 22.63 14.59 7.87
N GLU A 21 22.14 13.39 8.18
CA GLU A 21 21.59 13.04 9.51
C GLU A 21 22.46 12.07 10.27
N GLU A 22 22.96 11.04 9.59
CA GLU A 22 23.68 9.94 10.23
C GLU A 22 25.19 10.06 10.00
N SER A 23 25.95 9.73 11.04
CA SER A 23 27.42 9.61 10.94
C SER A 23 27.84 8.36 10.15
N LEU A 24 29.06 8.36 9.63
CA LEU A 24 29.65 7.20 8.95
C LEU A 24 29.58 5.91 9.78
N SER A 25 29.80 6.00 11.10
CA SER A 25 29.73 4.85 12.01
C SER A 25 28.31 4.27 12.13
N GLN A 26 27.29 5.12 12.16
CA GLN A 26 25.87 4.68 12.21
C GLN A 26 25.46 4.01 10.91
N ILE A 27 25.82 4.60 9.76
CA ILE A 27 25.54 4.00 8.46
C ILE A 27 26.29 2.66 8.32
N LYS A 28 27.55 2.58 8.78
CA LYS A 28 28.32 1.33 8.75
C LYS A 28 27.66 0.22 9.55
N MET A 29 27.21 0.49 10.77
CA MET A 29 26.50 -0.50 11.60
C MET A 29 25.21 -1.00 10.92
N ARG A 30 24.49 -0.15 10.19
CA ARG A 30 23.30 -0.54 9.42
C ARG A 30 23.68 -1.35 8.18
N ALA A 31 24.75 -0.97 7.50
CA ALA A 31 25.26 -1.64 6.32
C ALA A 31 25.72 -3.08 6.63
N GLU A 32 26.41 -3.29 7.74
CA GLU A 32 26.89 -4.60 8.19
C GLU A 32 25.77 -5.64 8.38
N ARG A 33 24.56 -5.19 8.75
CA ARG A 33 23.38 -6.08 8.85
C ARG A 33 22.82 -6.49 7.48
N ILE A 34 23.04 -5.68 6.46
CA ILE A 34 22.53 -5.91 5.10
C ILE A 34 23.48 -6.80 4.30
N GLY A 35 24.77 -6.77 4.60
CA GLY A 35 25.82 -7.56 3.96
C GLY A 35 27.00 -6.73 3.49
N ASN A 36 27.83 -7.32 2.65
CA ASN A 36 29.04 -6.67 2.14
C ASN A 36 28.70 -5.62 1.07
N PHE A 37 29.44 -4.53 1.06
CA PHE A 37 29.38 -3.47 0.07
C PHE A 37 30.66 -3.47 -0.78
N THR A 38 30.54 -3.12 -2.04
CA THR A 38 31.68 -2.97 -2.94
C THR A 38 32.32 -1.60 -2.77
N LYS A 39 33.55 -1.45 -3.32
CA LYS A 39 34.28 -0.16 -3.37
C LYS A 39 33.57 0.92 -4.19
N ASP A 40 32.58 0.53 -5.00
CA ASP A 40 31.81 1.44 -5.86
C ASP A 40 30.66 2.15 -5.12
N MET A 41 30.45 1.79 -3.85
CA MET A 41 29.57 2.55 -2.96
C MET A 41 30.38 3.49 -2.07
N LEU A 42 30.20 4.78 -2.29
CA LEU A 42 30.88 5.86 -1.59
C LEU A 42 29.92 6.53 -0.63
N LEU A 43 30.40 6.88 0.57
CA LEU A 43 29.64 7.56 1.61
C LEU A 43 30.22 8.94 1.84
N LEU A 44 29.36 9.95 1.83
CA LEU A 44 29.70 11.34 2.13
C LEU A 44 28.75 11.86 3.24
N CYS A 45 29.31 12.21 4.39
CA CYS A 45 28.54 12.76 5.51
C CYS A 45 28.77 14.28 5.56
N VAL A 46 27.94 15.00 4.82
CA VAL A 46 27.93 16.47 4.73
C VAL A 46 26.49 16.97 4.68
N ASN A 47 26.29 18.22 5.03
CA ASN A 47 24.99 18.91 4.96
C ASN A 47 25.00 20.11 4.01
N ASN A 48 26.15 20.46 3.41
CA ASN A 48 26.24 21.52 2.44
C ASN A 48 26.20 20.94 1.00
N LEU A 49 25.34 21.50 0.14
CA LEU A 49 25.18 21.07 -1.25
C LEU A 49 26.44 21.34 -2.10
N GLU A 50 27.14 22.40 -1.80
CA GLU A 50 28.39 22.82 -2.49
C GLU A 50 29.45 21.71 -2.39
N ASP A 51 29.58 21.07 -1.23
CA ASP A 51 30.51 19.93 -1.03
C ASP A 51 30.11 18.74 -1.90
N VAL A 52 28.80 18.47 -2.04
CA VAL A 52 28.28 17.40 -2.91
C VAL A 52 28.61 17.70 -4.37
N GLU A 53 28.38 18.95 -4.82
CA GLU A 53 28.66 19.36 -6.19
C GLU A 53 30.16 19.30 -6.52
N GLU A 54 31.02 19.70 -5.59
CA GLU A 54 32.46 19.60 -5.74
C GLU A 54 32.90 18.15 -5.90
N TYR A 55 32.36 17.26 -5.08
CA TYR A 55 32.65 15.83 -5.18
C TYR A 55 32.21 15.25 -6.53
N VAL A 56 31.02 15.58 -7.00
CA VAL A 56 30.48 15.10 -8.29
C VAL A 56 31.29 15.57 -9.47
N LYS A 57 31.89 16.78 -9.42
CA LYS A 57 32.83 17.29 -10.44
C LYS A 57 34.14 16.47 -10.51
N LYS A 58 34.62 15.99 -9.36
CA LYS A 58 35.85 15.21 -9.27
C LYS A 58 35.67 13.74 -9.67
N ASP A 59 34.54 13.20 -9.30
CA ASP A 59 34.29 11.77 -9.42
C ASP A 59 32.79 11.50 -9.71
N THR A 60 32.47 11.52 -11.00
CA THR A 60 31.07 11.44 -11.48
C THR A 60 30.42 10.07 -11.18
N PRO A 61 29.56 9.94 -10.16
CA PRO A 61 28.81 8.72 -9.89
C PRO A 61 27.72 8.50 -10.94
N LYS A 62 27.17 7.28 -11.01
CA LYS A 62 25.96 7.00 -11.83
C LYS A 62 24.67 7.28 -11.07
N VAL A 63 24.75 7.14 -9.76
CA VAL A 63 23.59 7.32 -8.85
C VAL A 63 24.04 8.15 -7.64
N ILE A 64 23.19 9.08 -7.24
CA ILE A 64 23.32 9.84 -5.99
C ILE A 64 22.10 9.56 -5.14
N VAL A 65 22.28 9.33 -3.85
CA VAL A 65 21.21 9.27 -2.85
C VAL A 65 21.42 10.40 -1.85
N ILE A 66 20.43 11.24 -1.64
CA ILE A 66 20.39 12.31 -0.64
C ILE A 66 19.49 11.89 0.52
N ASP A 67 20.05 11.65 1.70
CA ASP A 67 19.34 11.16 2.89
C ASP A 67 19.64 12.04 4.13
N SER A 68 18.78 13.01 4.45
CA SER A 68 17.54 13.45 3.80
C SER A 68 17.66 14.85 3.21
N ILE A 69 16.73 15.23 2.35
CA ILE A 69 16.72 16.57 1.74
C ILE A 69 16.55 17.67 2.78
N GLN A 70 15.92 17.38 3.91
CA GLN A 70 15.67 18.36 4.97
C GLN A 70 16.93 18.80 5.70
N THR A 71 18.00 18.03 5.62
CA THR A 71 19.27 18.33 6.30
C THR A 71 20.29 18.98 5.39
N ILE A 72 20.07 18.92 4.07
CA ILE A 72 20.97 19.58 3.10
C ILE A 72 20.59 21.04 2.97
N VAL A 73 21.60 21.90 3.01
CA VAL A 73 21.47 23.34 2.85
C VAL A 73 22.34 23.85 1.69
N THR A 74 22.05 25.05 1.21
CA THR A 74 22.90 25.79 0.30
C THR A 74 23.09 27.21 0.84
N ASP A 75 24.27 27.77 0.62
CA ASP A 75 24.61 29.13 1.04
C ASP A 75 23.84 30.20 0.24
N ASP A 76 23.24 29.83 -0.89
CA ASP A 76 22.44 30.74 -1.73
C ASP A 76 21.13 31.20 -1.06
N VAL A 77 20.70 30.56 0.03
CA VAL A 77 19.42 30.83 0.70
C VAL A 77 19.63 31.03 2.20
N GLU A 78 19.38 32.24 2.69
CA GLU A 78 19.45 32.58 4.12
C GLU A 78 18.20 32.10 4.88
N SER A 79 18.04 30.79 5.04
CA SER A 79 16.93 30.21 5.82
C SER A 79 17.34 28.92 6.51
N ALA A 80 16.65 28.57 7.58
CA ALA A 80 16.98 27.40 8.38
C ALA A 80 16.93 26.09 7.57
N PRO A 81 17.78 25.09 7.90
CA PRO A 81 17.70 23.76 7.33
C PRO A 81 16.27 23.19 7.40
N GLY A 82 15.82 22.50 6.36
CA GLY A 82 14.49 21.92 6.29
C GLY A 82 13.36 22.93 6.01
N SER A 83 13.63 24.23 5.88
CA SER A 83 12.65 25.21 5.45
C SER A 83 12.22 24.97 3.99
N VAL A 84 11.01 25.43 3.63
CA VAL A 84 10.47 25.28 2.26
C VAL A 84 11.40 25.88 1.20
N SER A 85 12.00 27.04 1.50
CA SER A 85 12.92 27.72 0.59
C SER A 85 14.21 26.93 0.37
N GLN A 86 14.85 26.44 1.44
CA GLN A 86 16.06 25.61 1.33
C GLN A 86 15.76 24.33 0.55
N VAL A 87 14.73 23.59 0.94
CA VAL A 87 14.38 22.33 0.29
C VAL A 87 14.08 22.50 -1.20
N LYS A 88 13.39 23.60 -1.59
CA LYS A 88 13.11 23.91 -2.99
C LYS A 88 14.38 24.22 -3.78
N GLU A 89 15.26 25.09 -3.24
CA GLU A 89 16.47 25.49 -3.97
C GLU A 89 17.44 24.33 -4.11
N VAL A 90 17.71 23.59 -3.02
CA VAL A 90 18.53 22.38 -3.07
C VAL A 90 18.00 21.38 -4.10
N THR A 91 16.68 21.14 -4.10
CA THR A 91 16.07 20.23 -5.09
C THR A 91 16.21 20.77 -6.51
N ALA A 92 16.02 22.07 -6.74
CA ALA A 92 16.19 22.67 -8.07
C ALA A 92 17.62 22.54 -8.58
N ARG A 93 18.63 22.70 -7.72
CA ARG A 93 20.05 22.51 -8.07
C ARG A 93 20.37 21.04 -8.37
N LEU A 94 19.88 20.09 -7.54
CA LEU A 94 20.03 18.65 -7.80
C LEU A 94 19.38 18.24 -9.13
N MET A 95 18.22 18.77 -9.46
CA MET A 95 17.56 18.51 -10.75
C MET A 95 18.36 19.08 -11.94
N ARG A 96 18.95 20.26 -11.81
CA ARG A 96 19.84 20.84 -12.82
C ARG A 96 21.06 19.93 -13.03
N MET A 97 21.68 19.49 -11.93
CA MET A 97 22.79 18.55 -11.95
C MET A 97 22.42 17.24 -12.66
N ALA A 98 21.28 16.63 -12.30
CA ALA A 98 20.79 15.40 -12.93
C ALA A 98 20.65 15.54 -14.46
N LYS A 99 20.04 16.66 -14.91
CA LYS A 99 19.82 16.94 -16.34
C LYS A 99 21.12 17.19 -17.11
N GLN A 100 22.09 17.84 -16.48
CA GLN A 100 23.38 18.19 -17.14
C GLN A 100 24.31 16.99 -17.23
N THR A 101 24.31 16.12 -16.21
CA THR A 101 25.26 15.02 -16.06
C THR A 101 24.72 13.64 -16.45
N GLY A 102 23.38 13.52 -16.53
CA GLY A 102 22.73 12.23 -16.72
C GLY A 102 22.75 11.32 -15.48
N ILE A 103 23.10 11.86 -14.30
CA ILE A 103 23.12 11.13 -13.04
C ILE A 103 21.68 10.92 -12.54
N ALA A 104 21.35 9.70 -12.11
CA ALA A 104 20.09 9.44 -11.41
C ALA A 104 20.20 9.88 -9.94
N ILE A 105 19.30 10.75 -9.49
CA ILE A 105 19.32 11.27 -8.11
C ILE A 105 18.08 10.80 -7.36
N PHE A 106 18.28 10.08 -6.25
CA PHE A 106 17.25 9.71 -5.29
C PHE A 106 17.26 10.69 -4.13
N ILE A 107 16.11 11.34 -3.91
CA ILE A 107 15.92 12.30 -2.82
C ILE A 107 15.02 11.68 -1.78
N VAL A 108 15.50 11.52 -0.55
CA VAL A 108 14.71 11.07 0.60
C VAL A 108 14.09 12.28 1.26
N GLY A 109 12.77 12.19 1.49
CA GLY A 109 12.03 13.18 2.25
C GLY A 109 11.19 12.52 3.34
N HIS A 110 11.24 13.06 4.56
CA HIS A 110 10.42 12.59 5.66
C HIS A 110 9.05 13.28 5.70
N VAL A 111 7.99 12.49 5.86
CA VAL A 111 6.64 13.01 6.06
C VAL A 111 6.48 13.38 7.53
N THR A 112 6.22 14.64 7.84
CA THR A 112 5.89 15.07 9.20
C THR A 112 4.38 15.12 9.39
N LYS A 113 3.90 14.65 10.56
CA LYS A 113 2.48 14.72 10.94
C LYS A 113 1.97 16.15 11.16
N GLU A 114 2.85 17.12 11.33
CA GLU A 114 2.53 18.48 11.84
C GLU A 114 2.89 19.65 10.91
N GLY A 115 3.03 19.45 9.63
CA GLY A 115 3.00 20.55 8.61
C GLY A 115 4.01 21.70 8.71
N THR A 116 4.91 21.75 9.70
CA THR A 116 5.86 22.87 9.91
C THR A 116 7.19 22.70 9.18
N VAL A 117 7.59 21.48 8.85
CA VAL A 117 8.75 21.19 8.02
C VAL A 117 8.28 20.96 6.59
N ALA A 118 9.06 21.43 5.59
CA ALA A 118 8.74 21.23 4.18
C ALA A 118 8.55 19.74 3.90
N GLY A 119 7.30 19.32 3.86
CA GLY A 119 6.93 17.93 3.58
C GLY A 119 7.18 17.56 2.12
N PRO A 120 7.16 16.26 1.79
CA PRO A 120 7.38 15.73 0.44
C PRO A 120 6.47 16.35 -0.62
N ARG A 121 5.25 16.77 -0.27
CA ARG A 121 4.30 17.43 -1.19
C ARG A 121 4.88 18.64 -1.91
N THR A 122 5.81 19.37 -1.29
CA THR A 122 6.49 20.50 -1.92
C THR A 122 7.36 20.05 -3.10
N LEU A 123 7.93 18.84 -3.05
CA LEU A 123 8.84 18.30 -4.06
C LEU A 123 8.14 17.49 -5.14
N GLU A 124 6.93 17.00 -4.88
CA GLU A 124 6.19 16.13 -5.80
C GLU A 124 6.02 16.72 -7.20
N HIS A 125 5.83 18.04 -7.26
CA HIS A 125 5.68 18.75 -8.55
C HIS A 125 7.00 18.92 -9.28
N MET A 126 8.12 18.97 -8.56
CA MET A 126 9.45 19.22 -9.11
C MET A 126 10.08 17.97 -9.72
N VAL A 127 10.02 16.84 -9.01
CA VAL A 127 10.70 15.58 -9.40
C VAL A 127 9.93 14.81 -10.47
N ASP A 128 10.62 13.90 -11.17
CA ASP A 128 10.02 13.10 -12.23
C ASP A 128 9.22 11.89 -11.72
N THR A 129 9.68 11.30 -10.62
CA THR A 129 9.04 10.14 -9.99
C THR A 129 8.90 10.36 -8.49
N VAL A 130 7.76 9.99 -7.93
CA VAL A 130 7.50 10.02 -6.49
C VAL A 130 7.08 8.63 -6.04
N LEU A 131 7.82 8.09 -5.07
CA LEU A 131 7.56 6.80 -4.46
C LEU A 131 7.25 6.99 -2.99
N TYR A 132 6.12 6.48 -2.53
CA TYR A 132 5.81 6.38 -1.11
C TYR A 132 6.16 5.01 -0.56
N PHE A 133 6.83 5.02 0.59
CA PHE A 133 7.15 3.82 1.34
C PHE A 133 6.24 3.77 2.57
N GLU A 134 5.19 2.97 2.47
CA GLU A 134 4.09 2.92 3.43
C GLU A 134 4.18 1.67 4.31
N GLY A 135 3.62 1.75 5.51
CA GLY A 135 3.45 0.60 6.40
C GLY A 135 3.20 1.04 7.83
N GLU A 136 2.32 0.35 8.50
CA GLU A 136 2.08 0.56 9.93
C GLU A 136 3.26 0.06 10.76
N ARG A 137 3.48 0.68 11.95
CA ARG A 137 4.61 0.34 12.83
C ARG A 137 4.63 -1.14 13.23
N ASN A 138 3.44 -1.74 13.37
CA ASN A 138 3.28 -3.11 13.83
C ASN A 138 3.10 -4.12 12.68
N ALA A 139 3.01 -3.67 11.42
CA ALA A 139 2.92 -4.56 10.28
C ALA A 139 4.32 -5.08 9.89
N GLY A 140 4.45 -6.39 9.75
CA GLY A 140 5.71 -7.05 9.34
C GLY A 140 6.12 -6.77 7.89
N PHE A 141 5.32 -6.01 7.14
CA PHE A 141 5.57 -5.69 5.73
C PHE A 141 5.55 -4.18 5.46
N ARG A 142 6.04 -3.82 4.28
CA ARG A 142 6.04 -2.45 3.75
C ARG A 142 5.58 -2.48 2.30
N VAL A 143 4.85 -1.44 1.91
CA VAL A 143 4.39 -1.24 0.53
C VAL A 143 5.14 -0.05 -0.06
N LEU A 144 5.74 -0.26 -1.23
CA LEU A 144 6.32 0.80 -2.05
C LEU A 144 5.33 1.11 -3.18
N ARG A 145 4.81 2.34 -3.18
CA ARG A 145 3.80 2.79 -4.14
C ARG A 145 4.33 3.93 -5.00
N ALA A 146 4.15 3.84 -6.30
CA ALA A 146 4.38 4.97 -7.21
C ALA A 146 3.18 5.91 -7.17
N VAL A 147 3.39 7.18 -6.76
CA VAL A 147 2.34 8.22 -6.73
C VAL A 147 2.44 9.11 -7.95
N LYS A 148 3.65 9.30 -8.47
CA LYS A 148 3.94 10.02 -9.71
C LYS A 148 5.04 9.31 -10.47
N ASN A 149 4.87 9.19 -11.78
CA ASN A 149 5.91 8.67 -12.66
C ASN A 149 5.74 9.27 -14.07
N ARG A 150 6.65 10.13 -14.49
CA ARG A 150 6.60 10.76 -15.83
C ARG A 150 6.96 9.79 -16.96
N PHE A 151 7.63 8.69 -16.63
CA PHE A 151 8.20 7.76 -17.61
C PHE A 151 7.47 6.41 -17.66
N GLY A 152 6.42 6.23 -16.86
CA GLY A 152 5.70 4.96 -16.80
C GLY A 152 4.44 5.00 -15.95
N SER A 153 3.90 3.82 -15.68
CA SER A 153 2.70 3.65 -14.85
C SER A 153 2.95 4.01 -13.40
N THR A 154 1.95 4.56 -12.74
CA THR A 154 1.88 4.72 -11.27
C THR A 154 1.11 3.58 -10.60
N ASN A 155 0.59 2.64 -11.40
CA ASN A 155 -0.28 1.56 -10.92
C ASN A 155 0.49 0.34 -10.40
N GLU A 156 1.83 0.42 -10.30
CA GLU A 156 2.65 -0.67 -9.79
C GLU A 156 2.95 -0.49 -8.30
N ILE A 157 2.91 -1.59 -7.55
CA ILE A 157 3.33 -1.63 -6.16
C ILE A 157 4.36 -2.71 -5.90
N GLY A 158 5.27 -2.46 -4.97
CA GLY A 158 6.17 -3.46 -4.39
C GLY A 158 5.77 -3.76 -2.94
N VAL A 159 5.63 -5.04 -2.60
CA VAL A 159 5.39 -5.47 -1.21
C VAL A 159 6.65 -6.13 -0.68
N PHE A 160 7.09 -5.71 0.50
CA PHE A 160 8.33 -6.15 1.13
C PHE A 160 8.07 -6.57 2.57
N GLU A 161 8.63 -7.71 2.97
CA GLU A 161 8.67 -8.17 4.34
C GLU A 161 9.92 -7.61 5.05
N MET A 162 9.76 -7.17 6.31
CA MET A 162 10.88 -6.70 7.14
C MET A 162 11.54 -7.87 7.84
N LYS A 163 12.79 -8.18 7.43
CA LYS A 163 13.63 -9.21 8.06
C LYS A 163 14.79 -8.60 8.83
N GLY A 164 15.42 -9.37 9.71
CA GLY A 164 16.62 -8.93 10.42
C GLY A 164 17.77 -8.51 9.48
N THR A 165 17.83 -9.06 8.27
CA THR A 165 18.82 -8.78 7.22
C THR A 165 18.40 -7.70 6.22
N GLY A 166 17.26 -7.04 6.43
CA GLY A 166 16.73 -6.00 5.55
C GLY A 166 15.35 -6.33 5.00
N LEU A 167 15.01 -5.76 3.85
CA LEU A 167 13.73 -5.97 3.17
C LEU A 167 13.84 -7.15 2.21
N ALA A 168 12.87 -8.07 2.26
CA ALA A 168 12.71 -9.15 1.31
C ALA A 168 11.46 -8.92 0.46
N GLU A 169 11.57 -9.08 -0.86
CA GLU A 169 10.43 -8.99 -1.76
C GLU A 169 9.40 -10.09 -1.45
N VAL A 170 8.14 -9.70 -1.34
CA VAL A 170 7.01 -10.62 -1.21
C VAL A 170 6.47 -10.96 -2.60
N LYS A 171 6.82 -12.14 -3.11
CA LYS A 171 6.39 -12.57 -4.45
C LYS A 171 4.88 -12.80 -4.54
N ASN A 172 4.27 -13.26 -3.46
CA ASN A 172 2.83 -13.49 -3.36
C ASN A 172 2.22 -12.76 -2.15
N PRO A 173 1.81 -11.49 -2.30
CA PRO A 173 1.18 -10.72 -1.22
C PRO A 173 -0.12 -11.36 -0.71
N SER A 174 -0.94 -11.94 -1.60
CA SER A 174 -2.18 -12.60 -1.22
C SER A 174 -1.95 -13.73 -0.21
N GLN A 175 -0.91 -14.52 -0.38
CA GLN A 175 -0.55 -15.57 0.56
C GLN A 175 -0.14 -15.01 1.93
N LEU A 176 0.67 -13.95 1.94
CA LEU A 176 1.10 -13.30 3.18
C LEU A 176 -0.08 -12.69 3.95
N MET A 177 -1.04 -12.07 3.23
CA MET A 177 -2.20 -11.41 3.84
C MET A 177 -3.24 -12.39 4.38
N LEU A 178 -3.25 -13.62 3.89
CA LEU A 178 -4.17 -14.67 4.33
C LEU A 178 -3.52 -15.65 5.34
N ASP A 179 -2.24 -15.45 5.65
CA ASP A 179 -1.54 -16.30 6.62
C ASP A 179 -2.14 -16.14 8.03
N GLY A 180 -2.37 -17.26 8.70
CA GLY A 180 -2.99 -17.31 10.04
C GLY A 180 -4.50 -17.04 10.06
N ARG A 181 -5.19 -16.97 8.92
CA ARG A 181 -6.64 -16.87 8.85
C ARG A 181 -7.30 -18.08 9.52
N PRO A 182 -8.27 -17.88 10.44
CA PRO A 182 -9.00 -18.97 11.04
C PRO A 182 -9.99 -19.59 10.05
N ASP A 183 -10.10 -20.91 10.07
CA ASP A 183 -11.15 -21.64 9.35
C ASP A 183 -12.47 -21.61 10.12
N ASP A 184 -13.59 -21.68 9.40
CA ASP A 184 -14.94 -21.83 9.94
C ASP A 184 -15.35 -20.84 11.04
N THR A 185 -14.82 -19.61 10.96
CA THR A 185 -15.14 -18.54 11.93
C THR A 185 -16.11 -17.53 11.32
N SER A 186 -17.16 -17.20 12.07
CA SER A 186 -18.10 -16.15 11.66
C SER A 186 -17.42 -14.79 11.67
N GLY A 187 -17.77 -13.94 10.69
CA GLY A 187 -17.22 -12.60 10.56
C GLY A 187 -15.90 -12.52 9.78
N SER A 188 -15.29 -13.62 9.37
CA SER A 188 -14.09 -13.65 8.51
C SER A 188 -14.48 -13.91 7.05
N VAL A 189 -14.06 -13.03 6.15
CA VAL A 189 -14.37 -13.08 4.71
C VAL A 189 -13.16 -12.68 3.88
N VAL A 190 -12.92 -13.35 2.76
CA VAL A 190 -11.87 -12.96 1.82
C VAL A 190 -12.44 -12.14 0.68
N VAL A 191 -11.78 -11.01 0.41
CA VAL A 191 -12.05 -10.16 -0.73
C VAL A 191 -10.86 -10.11 -1.67
N CYS A 192 -11.12 -9.82 -2.95
CA CYS A 192 -10.05 -9.49 -3.88
C CYS A 192 -10.13 -8.01 -4.24
N THR A 193 -9.12 -7.25 -3.84
CA THR A 193 -8.94 -5.84 -4.16
C THR A 193 -7.91 -5.63 -5.27
N MET A 194 -7.89 -4.45 -5.88
CA MET A 194 -6.82 -4.04 -6.80
C MET A 194 -5.95 -2.98 -6.16
N GLU A 195 -4.69 -3.27 -6.06
CA GLU A 195 -3.67 -2.28 -5.73
C GLU A 195 -2.89 -1.93 -6.99
N GLY A 196 -3.31 -0.83 -7.61
CA GLY A 196 -2.87 -0.48 -8.97
C GLY A 196 -3.36 -1.49 -10.00
N THR A 197 -2.45 -2.21 -10.65
CA THR A 197 -2.77 -3.30 -11.60
C THR A 197 -2.71 -4.68 -10.96
N ARG A 198 -2.31 -4.79 -9.69
CA ARG A 198 -2.08 -6.05 -9.00
C ARG A 198 -3.30 -6.46 -8.16
N PRO A 199 -3.92 -7.61 -8.42
CA PRO A 199 -4.94 -8.17 -7.54
C PRO A 199 -4.29 -8.67 -6.24
N ILE A 200 -4.91 -8.38 -5.10
CA ILE A 200 -4.49 -8.84 -3.78
C ILE A 200 -5.70 -9.38 -3.04
N LEU A 201 -5.55 -10.54 -2.43
CA LEU A 201 -6.54 -11.13 -1.55
C LEU A 201 -6.30 -10.65 -0.12
N LEU A 202 -7.35 -10.18 0.53
CA LEU A 202 -7.32 -9.66 1.89
C LEU A 202 -8.44 -10.29 2.71
N GLU A 203 -8.18 -10.51 4.00
CA GLU A 203 -9.20 -10.89 4.95
C GLU A 203 -9.86 -9.64 5.56
N ILE A 204 -11.19 -9.59 5.49
CA ILE A 204 -12.03 -8.66 6.25
C ILE A 204 -12.59 -9.40 7.45
N GLN A 205 -12.40 -8.83 8.62
CA GLN A 205 -12.93 -9.34 9.88
C GLN A 205 -14.00 -8.37 10.40
N ALA A 206 -15.17 -8.88 10.76
CA ALA A 206 -16.21 -8.11 11.42
C ALA A 206 -16.65 -8.79 12.71
N LEU A 207 -16.88 -7.99 13.74
CA LEU A 207 -17.48 -8.42 15.00
C LEU A 207 -18.72 -7.55 15.24
N VAL A 208 -19.87 -8.21 15.30
CA VAL A 208 -21.16 -7.57 15.61
C VAL A 208 -21.70 -8.19 16.89
N CYS A 209 -22.00 -7.37 17.89
CA CYS A 209 -22.54 -7.81 19.17
C CYS A 209 -23.62 -6.86 19.66
N GLN A 210 -24.52 -7.34 20.52
CA GLN A 210 -25.55 -6.50 21.15
C GLN A 210 -24.88 -5.36 21.91
N SER A 211 -25.30 -4.11 21.64
CA SER A 211 -24.77 -2.98 22.38
C SER A 211 -25.32 -2.95 23.81
N SER A 212 -24.42 -2.74 24.77
CA SER A 212 -24.81 -2.48 26.17
C SER A 212 -25.09 -1.01 26.44
N PHE A 213 -25.00 -0.15 25.42
CA PHE A 213 -25.16 1.30 25.52
C PHE A 213 -26.30 1.78 24.64
N ASN A 214 -26.90 2.93 25.00
CA ASN A 214 -27.95 3.56 24.18
C ASN A 214 -27.46 4.04 22.82
N LEU A 215 -26.16 4.23 22.65
CA LEU A 215 -25.51 4.60 21.38
C LEU A 215 -24.56 3.48 20.93
N PRO A 216 -24.91 2.71 19.92
CA PRO A 216 -24.08 1.65 19.38
C PRO A 216 -22.74 2.18 18.85
N ARG A 217 -21.66 1.47 19.18
CA ARG A 217 -20.31 1.81 18.72
C ARG A 217 -20.08 1.28 17.34
N ARG A 218 -19.43 2.10 16.52
CA ARG A 218 -18.95 1.71 15.20
C ARG A 218 -17.45 1.96 15.15
N THR A 219 -16.68 1.00 14.71
CA THR A 219 -15.23 1.15 14.60
C THR A 219 -14.75 0.45 13.33
N SER A 220 -13.89 1.13 12.58
CA SER A 220 -13.23 0.55 11.41
C SER A 220 -11.71 0.74 11.52
N VAL A 221 -10.97 -0.30 11.17
CA VAL A 221 -9.50 -0.28 11.08
C VAL A 221 -9.11 -0.73 9.68
N GLY A 222 -8.32 0.09 9.00
CA GLY A 222 -7.95 -0.15 7.61
C GLY A 222 -9.02 0.19 6.58
N LEU A 223 -10.20 0.68 6.98
CA LEU A 223 -11.33 1.06 6.13
C LEU A 223 -11.85 2.45 6.47
N ASP A 224 -12.48 3.12 5.50
CA ASP A 224 -13.18 4.37 5.75
C ASP A 224 -14.41 4.16 6.67
N TYR A 225 -14.45 4.89 7.76
CA TYR A 225 -15.53 4.82 8.75
C TYR A 225 -16.90 5.14 8.15
N ASN A 226 -17.00 6.15 7.29
CA ASN A 226 -18.25 6.56 6.68
C ASN A 226 -18.76 5.50 5.71
N ARG A 227 -17.84 4.82 5.00
CA ARG A 227 -18.21 3.73 4.09
C ARG A 227 -18.86 2.57 4.85
N VAL A 228 -18.29 2.15 5.97
CA VAL A 228 -18.87 1.10 6.82
C VAL A 228 -20.28 1.49 7.31
N ASN A 229 -20.49 2.74 7.74
CA ASN A 229 -21.79 3.23 8.16
C ASN A 229 -22.82 3.25 7.02
N LEU A 230 -22.41 3.62 5.80
CA LEU A 230 -23.27 3.54 4.62
C LEU A 230 -23.71 2.11 4.34
N LEU A 231 -22.79 1.14 4.41
CA LEU A 231 -23.11 -0.28 4.19
C LEU A 231 -24.05 -0.84 5.25
N LEU A 232 -23.90 -0.43 6.51
CA LEU A 232 -24.84 -0.78 7.58
C LEU A 232 -26.26 -0.23 7.30
N ALA A 233 -26.37 1.01 6.81
CA ALA A 233 -27.66 1.59 6.42
C ALA A 233 -28.29 0.86 5.22
N VAL A 234 -27.48 0.43 4.24
CA VAL A 234 -27.94 -0.38 3.09
C VAL A 234 -28.41 -1.75 3.55
N LEU A 235 -27.66 -2.41 4.45
CA LEU A 235 -28.04 -3.70 5.05
C LEU A 235 -29.40 -3.60 5.74
N GLU A 236 -29.63 -2.57 6.54
CA GLU A 236 -30.89 -2.36 7.24
C GLU A 236 -32.05 -2.09 6.26
N LYS A 237 -31.88 -1.10 5.36
CA LYS A 237 -32.94 -0.64 4.49
C LYS A 237 -33.25 -1.55 3.32
N ARG A 238 -32.25 -2.22 2.76
CA ARG A 238 -32.32 -3.03 1.53
C ARG A 238 -32.11 -4.51 1.77
N GLY A 239 -31.27 -4.88 2.75
CA GLY A 239 -31.03 -6.26 3.14
C GLY A 239 -32.04 -6.80 4.17
N GLY A 240 -32.81 -5.93 4.82
CA GLY A 240 -33.76 -6.33 5.88
C GLY A 240 -33.08 -6.80 7.17
N ILE A 241 -31.78 -6.49 7.37
CA ILE A 241 -31.01 -6.90 8.53
C ILE A 241 -30.77 -5.69 9.43
N VAL A 242 -31.51 -5.63 10.53
CA VAL A 242 -31.48 -4.49 11.47
C VAL A 242 -30.36 -4.67 12.47
N MET A 243 -29.37 -3.80 12.39
CA MET A 243 -28.22 -3.76 13.30
C MET A 243 -28.15 -2.46 14.12
N ALA A 244 -29.29 -1.73 14.20
CA ALA A 244 -29.36 -0.43 14.88
C ALA A 244 -28.96 -0.51 16.36
N GLY A 245 -29.27 -1.62 17.04
CA GLY A 245 -28.94 -1.86 18.45
C GLY A 245 -27.63 -2.63 18.67
N CYS A 246 -26.81 -2.81 17.65
CA CYS A 246 -25.57 -3.61 17.75
C CYS A 246 -24.33 -2.74 17.61
N ASP A 247 -23.30 -3.02 18.41
CA ASP A 247 -21.94 -2.55 18.17
C ASP A 247 -21.37 -3.31 16.95
N ALA A 248 -20.64 -2.61 16.08
CA ALA A 248 -20.00 -3.20 14.92
C ALA A 248 -18.55 -2.74 14.80
N TYR A 249 -17.67 -3.70 14.70
CA TYR A 249 -16.22 -3.51 14.54
C TYR A 249 -15.80 -4.18 13.24
N VAL A 250 -15.10 -3.46 12.36
CA VAL A 250 -14.60 -4.01 11.10
C VAL A 250 -13.11 -3.74 11.00
N ASN A 251 -12.34 -4.75 10.62
CA ASN A 251 -10.90 -4.70 10.53
C ASN A 251 -10.41 -5.37 9.24
N ILE A 252 -9.38 -4.80 8.62
CA ILE A 252 -8.60 -5.48 7.58
C ILE A 252 -7.44 -6.19 8.26
N ALA A 253 -7.39 -7.51 8.12
CA ALA A 253 -6.27 -8.28 8.63
C ALA A 253 -4.97 -7.88 7.93
N GLY A 254 -3.84 -7.96 8.66
CA GLY A 254 -2.53 -7.60 8.13
C GLY A 254 -2.20 -6.12 8.14
N GLY A 255 -3.09 -5.22 8.61
CA GLY A 255 -2.80 -3.78 8.76
C GLY A 255 -2.68 -3.01 7.45
N MET A 256 -3.29 -3.49 6.37
CA MET A 256 -3.43 -2.70 5.14
C MET A 256 -4.58 -1.71 5.23
N ARG A 257 -4.43 -0.59 4.51
CA ARG A 257 -5.55 0.33 4.27
C ARG A 257 -6.19 -0.01 2.93
N LEU A 258 -7.50 -0.08 2.92
CA LEU A 258 -8.29 -0.45 1.76
C LEU A 258 -9.24 0.69 1.39
N ASP A 259 -8.97 1.31 0.25
CA ASP A 259 -9.78 2.41 -0.30
C ASP A 259 -10.58 1.97 -1.55
N ASP A 260 -10.44 0.70 -1.97
CA ASP A 260 -11.13 0.12 -3.15
C ASP A 260 -12.60 -0.23 -2.81
N PRO A 261 -13.60 0.42 -3.44
CA PRO A 261 -15.02 0.13 -3.19
C PRO A 261 -15.43 -1.31 -3.54
N SER A 262 -14.63 -2.03 -4.31
CA SER A 262 -14.89 -3.43 -4.64
C SER A 262 -14.95 -4.36 -3.42
N ALA A 263 -14.46 -3.92 -2.27
CA ALA A 263 -14.52 -4.66 -1.01
C ALA A 263 -15.88 -4.59 -0.30
N ASP A 264 -16.78 -3.72 -0.71
CA ASP A 264 -18.07 -3.51 -0.05
C ASP A 264 -18.86 -4.79 0.13
N LEU A 265 -18.92 -5.63 -0.92
CA LEU A 265 -19.61 -6.90 -0.85
C LEU A 265 -19.05 -7.79 0.26
N GLY A 266 -17.73 -7.82 0.42
CA GLY A 266 -17.07 -8.57 1.51
C GLY A 266 -17.34 -7.98 2.89
N ILE A 267 -17.37 -6.65 3.02
CA ILE A 267 -17.74 -5.97 4.28
C ILE A 267 -19.14 -6.37 4.69
N VAL A 268 -20.07 -6.33 3.73
CA VAL A 268 -21.49 -6.76 3.94
C VAL A 268 -21.54 -8.21 4.40
N PHE A 269 -20.81 -9.11 3.74
CA PHE A 269 -20.77 -10.53 4.13
C PHE A 269 -20.16 -10.73 5.52
N ALA A 270 -19.06 -10.07 5.85
CA ALA A 270 -18.44 -10.17 7.16
C ALA A 270 -19.37 -9.69 8.28
N LEU A 271 -20.05 -8.54 8.10
CA LEU A 271 -21.00 -8.01 9.05
C LEU A 271 -22.18 -8.98 9.27
N VAL A 272 -22.78 -9.51 8.20
CA VAL A 272 -23.94 -10.41 8.27
C VAL A 272 -23.54 -11.77 8.82
N SER A 273 -22.40 -12.30 8.41
CA SER A 273 -21.82 -13.53 8.94
C SER A 273 -21.64 -13.46 10.47
N SER A 274 -21.04 -12.37 10.96
CA SER A 274 -20.87 -12.13 12.39
C SER A 274 -22.22 -11.96 13.11
N PHE A 275 -23.13 -11.17 12.54
CA PHE A 275 -24.45 -10.93 13.11
C PHE A 275 -25.29 -12.21 13.25
N LYS A 276 -25.27 -13.08 12.23
CA LYS A 276 -25.97 -14.36 12.24
C LYS A 276 -25.20 -15.48 12.95
N ASN A 277 -23.97 -15.21 13.37
CA ASN A 277 -23.01 -16.20 13.90
C ASN A 277 -22.87 -17.42 12.96
N ARG A 278 -22.73 -17.17 11.65
CA ARG A 278 -22.63 -18.19 10.62
C ARG A 278 -21.36 -17.98 9.80
N ALA A 279 -20.47 -18.96 9.80
CA ALA A 279 -19.21 -18.91 9.05
C ALA A 279 -19.47 -18.87 7.53
N ILE A 280 -18.65 -18.12 6.83
CA ILE A 280 -18.55 -18.16 5.37
C ILE A 280 -17.49 -19.20 5.00
N PRO A 281 -17.74 -20.06 3.98
CA PRO A 281 -16.77 -21.08 3.56
C PRO A 281 -15.37 -20.48 3.32
N SER A 282 -14.36 -21.14 3.86
CA SER A 282 -12.97 -20.62 3.79
C SER A 282 -12.42 -20.58 2.37
N ASP A 283 -13.00 -21.33 1.44
CA ASP A 283 -12.68 -21.37 0.02
C ASP A 283 -13.56 -20.43 -0.84
N MET A 284 -14.31 -19.50 -0.20
CA MET A 284 -15.10 -18.46 -0.87
C MET A 284 -14.37 -17.12 -0.85
N VAL A 285 -14.37 -16.46 -2.00
CA VAL A 285 -13.87 -15.08 -2.18
C VAL A 285 -14.91 -14.24 -2.87
N MET A 286 -14.89 -12.94 -2.64
CA MET A 286 -15.85 -12.05 -3.26
C MET A 286 -15.28 -10.67 -3.55
N PHE A 287 -15.96 -9.95 -4.45
CA PHE A 287 -15.75 -8.53 -4.68
C PHE A 287 -16.97 -7.92 -5.37
N GLY A 288 -17.19 -6.63 -5.15
CA GLY A 288 -18.26 -5.85 -5.78
C GLY A 288 -18.53 -4.57 -5.00
N GLU A 289 -18.81 -3.49 -5.69
CA GLU A 289 -19.24 -2.23 -5.08
C GLU A 289 -20.72 -2.28 -4.74
N MET A 290 -21.08 -1.80 -3.55
CA MET A 290 -22.47 -1.73 -3.09
C MET A 290 -23.04 -0.31 -3.24
N GLY A 291 -24.09 -0.16 -4.05
CA GLY A 291 -24.80 1.09 -4.17
C GLY A 291 -25.88 1.28 -3.09
N LEU A 292 -26.32 2.53 -2.90
CA LEU A 292 -27.31 2.89 -1.87
C LEU A 292 -28.71 2.30 -2.09
N SER A 293 -29.01 1.89 -3.35
CA SER A 293 -30.27 1.17 -3.65
C SER A 293 -30.17 -0.34 -3.36
N GLY A 294 -29.01 -0.82 -2.91
CA GLY A 294 -28.73 -2.23 -2.66
C GLY A 294 -28.28 -3.00 -3.90
N GLU A 295 -28.00 -2.31 -5.00
CA GLU A 295 -27.43 -2.92 -6.21
C GLU A 295 -25.95 -3.26 -6.01
N VAL A 296 -25.50 -4.36 -6.62
CA VAL A 296 -24.08 -4.75 -6.72
C VAL A 296 -23.55 -4.30 -8.07
N ARG A 297 -22.67 -3.31 -8.06
CA ARG A 297 -22.09 -2.68 -9.25
C ARG A 297 -20.84 -3.39 -9.72
N GLY A 298 -20.66 -3.37 -11.04
CA GLY A 298 -19.46 -3.88 -11.69
C GLY A 298 -18.20 -3.13 -11.27
N VAL A 299 -17.10 -3.86 -11.21
CA VAL A 299 -15.79 -3.32 -10.86
C VAL A 299 -14.78 -3.55 -11.97
N SER A 300 -13.73 -2.74 -12.01
CA SER A 300 -12.61 -2.91 -12.94
C SER A 300 -11.73 -4.12 -12.56
N GLY A 301 -11.04 -4.71 -13.54
CA GLY A 301 -10.11 -5.81 -13.30
C GLY A 301 -10.74 -7.11 -12.80
N ALA A 302 -12.04 -7.35 -13.09
CA ALA A 302 -12.75 -8.53 -12.60
C ALA A 302 -12.06 -9.84 -13.00
N GLU A 303 -11.56 -9.93 -14.23
CA GLU A 303 -10.85 -11.09 -14.75
C GLU A 303 -9.54 -11.36 -13.99
N GLN A 304 -8.80 -10.29 -13.67
CA GLN A 304 -7.54 -10.38 -12.90
C GLN A 304 -7.81 -10.85 -11.48
N ARG A 305 -8.87 -10.30 -10.83
CA ARG A 305 -9.29 -10.67 -9.48
C ARG A 305 -9.67 -12.16 -9.39
N VAL A 306 -10.48 -12.63 -10.34
CA VAL A 306 -10.92 -14.03 -10.39
C VAL A 306 -9.75 -14.97 -10.68
N ARG A 307 -8.83 -14.59 -11.57
CA ARG A 307 -7.62 -15.37 -11.87
C ARG A 307 -6.72 -15.50 -10.63
N GLU A 308 -6.52 -14.43 -9.87
CA GLU A 308 -5.74 -14.48 -8.62
C GLU A 308 -6.41 -15.39 -7.59
N ALA A 309 -7.73 -15.29 -7.43
CA ALA A 309 -8.49 -16.16 -6.55
C ALA A 309 -8.38 -17.66 -6.96
N ALA A 310 -8.49 -17.96 -8.27
CA ALA A 310 -8.31 -19.30 -8.79
C ALA A 310 -6.91 -19.85 -8.52
N LYS A 311 -5.87 -19.02 -8.76
CA LYS A 311 -4.46 -19.36 -8.49
C LYS A 311 -4.20 -19.65 -7.02
N MET A 312 -4.92 -18.98 -6.11
CA MET A 312 -4.83 -19.20 -4.66
C MET A 312 -5.69 -20.39 -4.16
N GLY A 313 -6.39 -21.09 -5.07
CA GLY A 313 -7.13 -22.31 -4.76
C GLY A 313 -8.56 -22.10 -4.26
N PHE A 314 -9.11 -20.89 -4.34
CA PHE A 314 -10.51 -20.63 -3.98
C PHE A 314 -11.46 -21.40 -4.92
N LYS A 315 -12.54 -21.95 -4.35
CA LYS A 315 -13.53 -22.77 -5.08
C LYS A 315 -14.76 -21.98 -5.52
N THR A 316 -15.08 -20.89 -4.81
CA THR A 316 -16.26 -20.08 -5.11
C THR A 316 -15.86 -18.60 -5.15
N CYS A 317 -16.26 -17.90 -6.22
CA CYS A 317 -16.06 -16.47 -6.35
C CYS A 317 -17.41 -15.76 -6.60
N ILE A 318 -17.83 -14.89 -5.66
CA ILE A 318 -19.05 -14.07 -5.80
C ILE A 318 -18.66 -12.71 -6.39
N ILE A 319 -19.26 -12.37 -7.52
CA ILE A 319 -18.92 -11.16 -8.28
C ILE A 319 -20.18 -10.39 -8.71
N PRO A 320 -20.07 -9.14 -9.12
CA PRO A 320 -21.16 -8.41 -9.74
C PRO A 320 -21.66 -9.11 -11.00
N ARG A 321 -22.97 -9.20 -11.18
CA ARG A 321 -23.57 -9.83 -12.36
C ARG A 321 -23.12 -9.19 -13.66
N SER A 322 -22.88 -7.89 -13.67
CA SER A 322 -22.36 -7.15 -14.82
C SER A 322 -20.96 -7.55 -15.27
N ASN A 323 -20.15 -8.14 -14.40
CA ASN A 323 -18.83 -8.66 -14.74
C ASN A 323 -18.85 -10.12 -15.21
N LEU A 324 -19.96 -10.84 -14.97
CA LEU A 324 -20.03 -12.30 -15.14
C LEU A 324 -19.75 -12.77 -16.57
N ASP A 325 -20.26 -12.06 -17.57
CA ASP A 325 -20.14 -12.47 -18.97
C ASP A 325 -18.69 -12.41 -19.47
N ASN A 326 -17.89 -11.47 -18.99
CA ASN A 326 -16.47 -11.38 -19.31
C ASN A 326 -15.68 -12.49 -18.62
N VAL A 327 -15.97 -12.73 -17.34
CA VAL A 327 -15.28 -13.77 -16.56
C VAL A 327 -15.60 -15.17 -17.09
N LYS A 328 -16.83 -15.46 -17.52
CA LYS A 328 -17.20 -16.75 -18.12
C LYS A 328 -16.46 -17.09 -19.42
N LYS A 329 -15.89 -16.12 -20.11
CA LYS A 329 -15.07 -16.34 -21.32
C LYS A 329 -13.65 -16.83 -20.99
N MET A 330 -13.24 -16.74 -19.73
CA MET A 330 -11.91 -17.22 -19.28
C MET A 330 -11.86 -18.74 -19.28
N LYS A 331 -10.71 -19.30 -19.70
CA LYS A 331 -10.51 -20.78 -19.80
C LYS A 331 -9.65 -21.34 -18.66
N ASP A 332 -9.06 -20.48 -17.85
CA ASP A 332 -8.01 -20.80 -16.86
C ASP A 332 -8.48 -20.71 -15.40
N LEU A 333 -9.76 -20.99 -15.15
CA LEU A 333 -10.36 -20.90 -13.81
C LEU A 333 -10.40 -22.22 -13.04
N GLY A 334 -9.98 -23.34 -13.69
CA GLY A 334 -10.09 -24.69 -13.08
C GLY A 334 -11.55 -25.00 -12.70
N ASP A 335 -11.72 -25.57 -11.51
CA ASP A 335 -13.06 -25.96 -10.99
C ASP A 335 -13.74 -24.83 -10.20
N MET A 336 -13.27 -23.59 -10.30
CA MET A 336 -13.85 -22.48 -9.56
C MET A 336 -15.25 -22.15 -10.07
N LYS A 337 -16.23 -22.16 -9.16
CA LYS A 337 -17.58 -21.69 -9.41
C LYS A 337 -17.65 -20.15 -9.29
N VAL A 338 -18.00 -19.47 -10.39
CA VAL A 338 -18.20 -18.02 -10.38
C VAL A 338 -19.71 -17.71 -10.35
N VAL A 339 -20.11 -16.95 -9.36
CA VAL A 339 -21.51 -16.59 -9.11
C VAL A 339 -21.70 -15.09 -9.29
N GLY A 340 -22.63 -14.70 -10.18
CA GLY A 340 -22.97 -13.30 -10.42
C GLY A 340 -24.19 -12.87 -9.61
N VAL A 341 -24.05 -11.83 -8.77
CA VAL A 341 -25.13 -11.23 -7.99
C VAL A 341 -25.42 -9.80 -8.45
N ALA A 342 -26.70 -9.43 -8.53
CA ALA A 342 -27.13 -8.12 -9.00
C ALA A 342 -27.47 -7.16 -7.85
N ASN A 343 -27.83 -7.69 -6.69
CA ASN A 343 -28.26 -6.91 -5.54
C ASN A 343 -27.97 -7.64 -4.21
N ILE A 344 -28.16 -6.92 -3.11
CA ILE A 344 -27.88 -7.39 -1.76
C ILE A 344 -28.72 -8.63 -1.39
N GLN A 345 -30.00 -8.73 -1.82
CA GLN A 345 -30.84 -9.88 -1.49
C GLN A 345 -30.27 -11.16 -2.10
N GLN A 346 -29.90 -11.14 -3.40
CA GLN A 346 -29.26 -12.26 -4.05
C GLN A 346 -27.90 -12.63 -3.40
N ALA A 347 -27.16 -11.63 -2.97
CA ALA A 347 -25.89 -11.86 -2.28
C ALA A 347 -26.09 -12.58 -0.93
N LEU A 348 -27.08 -12.17 -0.15
CA LEU A 348 -27.39 -12.73 1.18
C LEU A 348 -27.88 -14.19 1.15
N GLU A 349 -28.26 -14.74 -0.01
CA GLU A 349 -28.59 -16.15 -0.18
C GLU A 349 -27.38 -17.08 0.00
N TYR A 350 -26.16 -16.53 -0.08
CA TYR A 350 -24.90 -17.27 0.08
C TYR A 350 -24.30 -17.20 1.48
N ILE A 351 -25.05 -16.62 2.46
CA ILE A 351 -24.64 -16.50 3.87
C ILE A 351 -25.40 -17.45 4.80
#